data_642d9fe24a05027d297afbaa5973fe1f
#
_entry.id   642d9fe24a05027d297afbaa5973fe1f
#
_cell.length_a   1.000
_cell.length_b   1.000
_cell.length_c   1.000
_cell.angle_alpha   90.00
_cell.angle_beta   90.00
_cell.angle_gamma   90.00
#
_symmetry.space_group_name_H-M   'P 1'
#
loop_
_entity.id
_entity.type
_entity.pdbx_description
1 polymer ?
#
loop_
_entity_poly.entity_id
_entity_poly.type
_entity_poly.pdbx_seq_one_letter_code
_entity_poly.pdbx_strand_id
1 'polypeptide(L)'
;MTELQSAGLRLADPGTGAGSRRGGAGPSDHKAVTVDGVTIMVPVHTHSAWHSPFVAAPADANGVSALLRGTIPIANISFPKAPRFYGMQTLDGVPYSHIATLHSADVLATTVLQTCIRYESRRKTCKFCAIGQSLAAGRTIARKTPEQLAEVARAAVLLDGVKHMVLTTGTPPSSDRGAQILCDSAFAIRAAVDLPIQAQCEPPDDDRWFARMKASGIDTLGMHLEVVTPALRERINPPNTPDPDSRYMEAFKAAVAVFGRGQVSTYILAGLGDSAAAILTISRELIELGVYPFVVPFVPISGTPLEDHPAPTPEFMKSVLQPLGAMLSAAGLRSSDIKAGCGRCGACSSLSSYEV
;
A
#
# COMPACT_ATOMS: atom_id res chain seq x y z
N MET A 1 15.98 -8.06 -4.27
CA MET A 1 14.80 -7.23 -4.00
C MET A 1 14.57 -7.02 -2.51
N THR A 2 14.45 -8.07 -1.69
CA THR A 2 14.24 -7.95 -0.22
C THR A 2 15.24 -7.02 0.47
N GLU A 3 16.53 -7.12 0.13
CA GLU A 3 17.58 -6.25 0.71
C GLU A 3 17.38 -4.76 0.34
N LEU A 4 17.00 -4.46 -0.90
CA LEU A 4 16.70 -3.09 -1.34
C LEU A 4 15.50 -2.51 -0.61
N GLN A 5 14.45 -3.31 -0.40
CA GLN A 5 13.24 -2.86 0.31
C GLN A 5 13.51 -2.60 1.79
N SER A 6 14.41 -3.36 2.42
CA SER A 6 14.80 -3.16 3.83
C SER A 6 15.84 -2.05 4.01
N ALA A 7 16.93 -2.08 3.22
CA ALA A 7 18.04 -1.16 3.38
C ALA A 7 17.86 0.19 2.67
N GLY A 8 16.95 0.25 1.68
CA GLY A 8 16.75 1.44 0.87
C GLY A 8 17.80 1.63 -0.22
N LEU A 9 17.76 2.77 -0.90
CA LEU A 9 18.61 3.14 -2.03
C LEU A 9 19.05 4.59 -1.93
N ARG A 10 20.35 4.84 -2.02
CA ARG A 10 20.90 6.20 -2.18
C ARG A 10 20.84 6.58 -3.66
N LEU A 11 20.42 7.81 -3.93
CA LEU A 11 20.44 8.39 -5.27
C LEU A 11 21.71 9.23 -5.42
N ALA A 12 22.56 8.93 -6.41
CA ALA A 12 23.76 9.72 -6.69
C ALA A 12 23.40 11.12 -7.25
N ASP A 13 22.28 11.23 -7.97
CA ASP A 13 21.73 12.49 -8.43
C ASP A 13 20.46 12.85 -7.62
N PRO A 14 20.52 13.92 -6.77
CA PRO A 14 19.36 14.41 -6.04
C PRO A 14 18.18 14.82 -6.93
N GLY A 15 18.42 15.17 -8.19
CA GLY A 15 17.39 15.52 -9.17
C GLY A 15 16.41 14.35 -9.45
N THR A 16 16.89 13.12 -9.40
CA THR A 16 16.05 11.91 -9.49
C THR A 16 15.14 11.72 -8.26
N GLY A 17 15.40 12.47 -7.20
CA GLY A 17 14.61 12.52 -5.97
C GLY A 17 13.36 13.39 -6.04
N ALA A 18 13.27 14.30 -7.03
CA ALA A 18 12.10 15.14 -7.21
C ALA A 18 10.86 14.25 -7.45
N GLY A 19 9.90 14.30 -6.50
CA GLY A 19 8.65 13.57 -6.65
C GLY A 19 8.42 12.41 -5.68
N SER A 20 9.26 12.16 -4.67
CA SER A 20 8.86 11.28 -3.58
C SER A 20 7.69 11.91 -2.84
N ARG A 21 6.75 11.08 -2.48
CA ARG A 21 5.44 11.45 -1.98
C ARG A 21 5.38 11.28 -0.47
N ARG A 22 4.85 12.28 0.24
CA ARG A 22 4.57 12.18 1.67
C ARG A 22 3.09 11.92 1.90
N GLY A 23 2.76 10.80 2.55
CA GLY A 23 1.40 10.39 2.87
C GLY A 23 0.56 9.94 1.67
N GLY A 24 -0.70 9.60 1.88
CA GLY A 24 -1.63 9.09 0.88
C GLY A 24 -1.55 7.57 0.68
N ALA A 25 -2.05 7.05 -0.44
CA ALA A 25 -1.99 5.63 -0.75
C ALA A 25 -0.56 5.20 -1.11
N GLY A 26 -0.10 4.11 -0.51
CA GLY A 26 1.23 3.56 -0.68
C GLY A 26 2.30 4.18 0.24
N PRO A 27 3.51 3.60 0.28
CA PRO A 27 4.61 4.08 1.12
C PRO A 27 5.03 5.49 0.77
N SER A 28 5.30 6.32 1.79
CA SER A 28 5.93 7.63 1.65
C SER A 28 7.44 7.49 1.61
N ASP A 29 8.12 8.53 1.08
CA ASP A 29 9.57 8.61 0.99
C ASP A 29 10.21 7.43 0.23
N HIS A 30 9.42 6.76 -0.62
CA HIS A 30 9.83 5.67 -1.51
C HIS A 30 9.82 6.11 -2.97
N LYS A 31 10.62 5.40 -3.78
CA LYS A 31 10.50 5.41 -5.23
C LYS A 31 10.19 4.03 -5.77
N ALA A 32 9.42 3.97 -6.84
CA ALA A 32 9.32 2.78 -7.67
C ALA A 32 10.63 2.60 -8.43
N VAL A 33 11.18 1.40 -8.38
CA VAL A 33 12.42 1.00 -9.05
C VAL A 33 12.16 -0.31 -9.77
N THR A 34 12.46 -0.38 -11.04
CA THR A 34 12.37 -1.61 -11.83
C THR A 34 13.75 -2.27 -11.91
N VAL A 35 13.83 -3.51 -11.46
CA VAL A 35 15.01 -4.38 -11.49
C VAL A 35 14.63 -5.64 -12.24
N ASP A 36 15.32 -5.98 -13.32
CA ASP A 36 15.05 -7.18 -14.13
C ASP A 36 13.56 -7.35 -14.52
N GLY A 37 12.91 -6.25 -14.88
CA GLY A 37 11.50 -6.24 -15.28
C GLY A 37 10.48 -6.25 -14.14
N VAL A 38 10.93 -6.36 -12.88
CA VAL A 38 10.06 -6.32 -11.70
C VAL A 38 10.15 -4.95 -11.01
N THR A 39 9.01 -4.29 -10.83
CA THR A 39 8.95 -2.99 -10.15
C THR A 39 8.69 -3.19 -8.65
N ILE A 40 9.56 -2.61 -7.82
CA ILE A 40 9.46 -2.59 -6.36
C ILE A 40 9.48 -1.17 -5.82
N MET A 41 8.85 -0.96 -4.66
CA MET A 41 8.95 0.29 -3.91
C MET A 41 10.16 0.21 -2.98
N VAL A 42 11.05 1.19 -3.08
CA VAL A 42 12.31 1.23 -2.32
C VAL A 42 12.41 2.53 -1.54
N PRO A 43 12.76 2.50 -0.23
CA PRO A 43 13.02 3.71 0.56
C PRO A 43 14.18 4.51 -0.03
N VAL A 44 14.01 5.83 -0.19
CA VAL A 44 15.05 6.72 -0.73
C VAL A 44 15.29 7.97 0.11
N HIS A 45 14.30 8.38 0.91
CA HIS A 45 14.37 9.59 1.74
C HIS A 45 14.21 9.31 3.24
N THR A 46 14.45 8.07 3.66
CA THR A 46 14.50 7.69 5.07
C THR A 46 15.92 7.76 5.60
N HIS A 47 16.07 7.90 6.92
CA HIS A 47 17.39 7.89 7.55
C HIS A 47 18.20 6.62 7.20
N SER A 48 17.56 5.46 7.22
CA SER A 48 18.18 4.17 6.83
C SER A 48 18.64 4.16 5.37
N ALA A 49 17.85 4.74 4.46
CA ALA A 49 18.21 4.80 3.05
C ALA A 49 19.46 5.66 2.78
N TRP A 50 19.69 6.72 3.56
CA TRP A 50 20.88 7.54 3.42
C TRP A 50 22.18 6.80 3.79
N HIS A 51 22.09 5.73 4.57
CA HIS A 51 23.20 4.86 4.96
C HIS A 51 23.23 3.54 4.20
N SER A 52 22.33 3.36 3.21
CA SER A 52 22.24 2.13 2.42
C SER A 52 23.57 1.81 1.71
N PRO A 53 23.97 0.54 1.66
CA PRO A 53 25.09 0.11 0.82
C PRO A 53 24.76 0.18 -0.68
N PHE A 54 23.47 0.34 -1.03
CA PHE A 54 23.02 0.41 -2.42
C PHE A 54 22.98 1.85 -2.91
N VAL A 55 23.51 2.07 -4.12
CA VAL A 55 23.57 3.39 -4.77
C VAL A 55 23.06 3.24 -6.20
N ALA A 56 22.14 4.11 -6.60
CA ALA A 56 21.80 4.31 -8.01
C ALA A 56 22.77 5.33 -8.62
N ALA A 57 23.55 4.92 -9.60
CA ALA A 57 24.37 5.82 -10.40
C ALA A 57 23.47 6.78 -11.22
N PRO A 58 24.01 7.90 -11.74
CA PRO A 58 23.28 8.72 -12.70
C PRO A 58 22.76 7.88 -13.86
N ALA A 59 21.53 8.20 -14.32
CA ALA A 59 20.93 7.49 -15.44
C ALA A 59 21.66 7.82 -16.76
N ASP A 60 21.76 6.85 -17.63
CA ASP A 60 22.23 7.02 -19.00
C ASP A 60 21.15 7.72 -19.90
N ALA A 61 21.46 7.91 -21.18
CA ALA A 61 20.56 8.53 -22.14
C ALA A 61 19.23 7.75 -22.35
N ASN A 62 19.18 6.47 -21.98
CA ASN A 62 17.99 5.60 -22.04
C ASN A 62 17.20 5.60 -20.73
N GLY A 63 17.66 6.31 -19.69
CA GLY A 63 17.03 6.32 -18.37
C GLY A 63 17.36 5.10 -17.52
N VAL A 64 18.44 4.38 -17.85
CA VAL A 64 18.92 3.22 -17.10
C VAL A 64 20.06 3.65 -16.18
N SER A 65 19.98 3.24 -14.91
CA SER A 65 21.01 3.50 -13.90
C SER A 65 21.67 2.19 -13.49
N ALA A 66 22.99 2.21 -13.28
CA ALA A 66 23.65 1.09 -12.63
C ALA A 66 23.30 1.09 -11.13
N LEU A 67 22.87 -0.07 -10.62
CA LEU A 67 22.74 -0.32 -9.19
C LEU A 67 24.08 -0.82 -8.66
N LEU A 68 24.65 -0.09 -7.72
CA LEU A 68 25.93 -0.42 -7.11
C LEU A 68 25.71 -0.93 -5.67
N ARG A 69 26.53 -1.88 -5.25
CA ARG A 69 26.74 -2.21 -3.82
C ARG A 69 28.12 -1.71 -3.41
N GLY A 70 28.15 -0.63 -2.67
CA GLY A 70 29.39 0.14 -2.50
C GLY A 70 29.84 0.72 -3.86
N THR A 71 30.93 0.21 -4.40
CA THR A 71 31.47 0.59 -5.72
C THR A 71 31.24 -0.48 -6.81
N ILE A 72 30.66 -1.65 -6.46
CA ILE A 72 30.54 -2.81 -7.36
C ILE A 72 29.17 -2.76 -8.04
N PRO A 73 29.08 -2.71 -9.38
CA PRO A 73 27.82 -2.85 -10.10
C PRO A 73 27.23 -4.25 -9.91
N ILE A 74 25.93 -4.33 -9.56
CA ILE A 74 25.23 -5.60 -9.29
C ILE A 74 24.03 -5.82 -10.18
N ALA A 75 23.41 -4.76 -10.72
CA ALA A 75 22.28 -4.84 -11.64
C ALA A 75 22.08 -3.52 -12.39
N ASN A 76 21.19 -3.53 -13.38
CA ASN A 76 20.65 -2.33 -13.99
C ASN A 76 19.26 -2.06 -13.43
N ILE A 77 18.96 -0.80 -13.19
CA ILE A 77 17.66 -0.34 -12.69
C ILE A 77 17.12 0.80 -13.53
N SER A 78 15.81 0.97 -13.53
CA SER A 78 15.18 2.14 -14.12
C SER A 78 14.10 2.72 -13.18
N PHE A 79 13.83 4.01 -13.34
CA PHE A 79 12.78 4.71 -12.62
C PHE A 79 11.60 4.97 -13.55
N PRO A 80 10.34 4.86 -13.09
CA PRO A 80 9.18 5.19 -13.88
C PRO A 80 9.23 6.66 -14.35
N LYS A 81 8.80 6.92 -15.57
CA LYS A 81 8.59 8.28 -16.06
C LYS A 81 7.43 8.92 -15.32
N ALA A 82 7.43 10.26 -15.24
CA ALA A 82 6.29 11.00 -14.71
C ALA A 82 5.03 10.69 -15.56
N PRO A 83 3.90 10.34 -14.93
CA PRO A 83 2.68 10.05 -15.65
C PRO A 83 2.16 11.27 -16.44
N ARG A 84 1.62 11.02 -17.63
CA ARG A 84 1.07 12.09 -18.48
C ARG A 84 -0.16 12.74 -17.86
N PHE A 85 -0.99 11.98 -17.14
CA PHE A 85 -2.18 12.53 -16.50
C PHE A 85 -1.84 13.54 -15.38
N TYR A 86 -0.62 13.58 -14.86
CA TYR A 86 -0.23 14.59 -13.86
C TYR A 86 -0.25 16.03 -14.40
N GLY A 87 -0.14 16.21 -15.72
CA GLY A 87 -0.24 17.52 -16.37
C GLY A 87 -1.67 18.04 -16.53
N MET A 88 -2.68 17.29 -16.07
CA MET A 88 -4.09 17.65 -16.22
C MET A 88 -4.71 18.13 -14.91
N GLN A 89 -5.89 18.69 -14.99
CA GLN A 89 -6.72 19.10 -13.86
C GLN A 89 -8.17 18.70 -14.09
N THR A 90 -8.92 18.55 -12.99
CA THR A 90 -10.36 18.26 -13.01
C THR A 90 -11.16 19.44 -13.55
N LEU A 91 -12.42 19.23 -13.87
CA LEU A 91 -13.32 20.31 -14.32
C LEU A 91 -13.44 21.45 -13.32
N ASP A 92 -13.29 21.17 -12.03
CA ASP A 92 -13.28 22.16 -10.96
C ASP A 92 -11.87 22.71 -10.61
N GLY A 93 -10.86 22.42 -11.46
CA GLY A 93 -9.52 23.02 -11.42
C GLY A 93 -8.53 22.35 -10.45
N VAL A 94 -8.84 21.18 -9.90
CA VAL A 94 -7.91 20.46 -9.01
C VAL A 94 -6.89 19.65 -9.84
N PRO A 95 -5.57 19.81 -9.62
CA PRO A 95 -4.58 19.01 -10.35
C PRO A 95 -4.81 17.51 -10.14
N TYR A 96 -4.76 16.70 -11.20
CA TYR A 96 -4.97 15.27 -11.14
C TYR A 96 -3.98 14.57 -10.19
N SER A 97 -2.75 15.06 -10.10
CA SER A 97 -1.74 14.58 -9.15
C SER A 97 -2.12 14.78 -7.68
N HIS A 98 -3.06 15.69 -7.37
CA HIS A 98 -3.62 15.89 -6.03
C HIS A 98 -4.80 14.94 -5.73
N ILE A 99 -5.40 14.36 -6.77
CA ILE A 99 -6.51 13.41 -6.66
C ILE A 99 -5.98 11.98 -6.52
N ALA A 100 -5.11 11.54 -7.44
CA ALA A 100 -4.53 10.20 -7.41
C ALA A 100 -3.10 10.20 -7.94
N THR A 101 -2.35 9.15 -7.60
CA THR A 101 -0.95 9.01 -8.03
C THR A 101 -0.72 7.63 -8.63
N LEU A 102 0.18 7.57 -9.61
CA LEU A 102 0.71 6.29 -10.07
C LEU A 102 1.58 5.67 -8.96
N HIS A 103 1.24 4.46 -8.57
CA HIS A 103 2.00 3.63 -7.64
C HIS A 103 2.57 2.45 -8.41
N SER A 104 3.83 2.09 -8.17
CA SER A 104 4.51 1.07 -8.98
C SER A 104 4.52 1.45 -10.47
N ALA A 105 4.24 0.50 -11.35
CA ALA A 105 4.26 0.69 -12.80
C ALA A 105 2.86 0.99 -13.39
N ASP A 106 1.79 0.45 -12.81
CA ASP A 106 0.48 0.40 -13.46
C ASP A 106 -0.72 0.49 -12.49
N VAL A 107 -0.48 0.95 -11.26
CA VAL A 107 -1.51 1.06 -10.22
C VAL A 107 -1.86 2.51 -9.97
N LEU A 108 -3.13 2.87 -10.09
CA LEU A 108 -3.63 4.16 -9.63
C LEU A 108 -3.98 4.06 -8.14
N ALA A 109 -3.42 4.93 -7.32
CA ALA A 109 -3.63 4.89 -5.88
C ALA A 109 -4.09 6.24 -5.33
N THR A 110 -5.08 6.21 -4.44
CA THR A 110 -5.59 7.40 -3.77
C THR A 110 -6.14 7.10 -2.39
N THR A 111 -6.10 8.09 -1.51
CA THR A 111 -6.87 8.13 -0.27
C THR A 111 -8.05 9.06 -0.48
N VAL A 112 -9.26 8.52 -0.55
CA VAL A 112 -10.49 9.28 -0.87
C VAL A 112 -10.82 10.30 0.20
N LEU A 113 -10.74 9.90 1.48
CA LEU A 113 -10.83 10.79 2.64
C LEU A 113 -9.45 10.87 3.30
N GLN A 114 -8.78 12.02 3.18
CA GLN A 114 -7.42 12.25 3.66
C GLN A 114 -7.35 12.66 5.15
N THR A 115 -8.48 12.70 5.84
CA THR A 115 -8.60 12.90 7.30
C THR A 115 -8.98 11.59 7.98
N CYS A 116 -8.56 11.41 9.23
CA CYS A 116 -8.83 10.20 10.00
C CYS A 116 -9.01 10.54 11.48
N ILE A 117 -10.10 10.09 12.08
CA ILE A 117 -10.38 10.34 13.52
C ILE A 117 -9.28 9.81 14.45
N ARG A 118 -8.56 8.76 14.02
CA ARG A 118 -7.41 8.22 14.75
C ARG A 118 -6.23 9.17 14.68
N TYR A 119 -5.90 9.66 13.49
CA TYR A 119 -4.77 10.57 13.27
C TYR A 119 -4.94 11.89 14.03
N GLU A 120 -6.17 12.40 14.11
CA GLU A 120 -6.51 13.61 14.85
C GLU A 120 -6.54 13.40 16.38
N SER A 121 -6.68 12.15 16.83
CA SER A 121 -6.68 11.78 18.25
C SER A 121 -5.26 11.45 18.72
N ARG A 122 -4.64 12.33 19.53
CA ARG A 122 -3.31 12.10 20.10
C ARG A 122 -3.14 10.75 20.84
N ARG A 123 -4.23 10.20 21.39
CA ARG A 123 -4.21 8.93 22.14
C ARG A 123 -4.38 7.69 21.28
N LYS A 124 -5.02 7.81 20.10
CA LYS A 124 -5.39 6.68 19.23
C LYS A 124 -4.70 6.72 17.87
N THR A 125 -3.73 7.60 17.69
CA THR A 125 -2.96 7.71 16.45
C THR A 125 -2.17 6.44 16.19
N CYS A 126 -2.33 5.85 15.00
CA CYS A 126 -1.42 4.82 14.49
C CYS A 126 -0.03 5.45 14.36
N LYS A 127 0.96 4.97 15.10
CA LYS A 127 2.27 5.63 15.26
C LYS A 127 3.09 5.68 13.97
N PHE A 128 2.79 4.82 13.02
CA PHE A 128 3.43 4.77 11.71
C PHE A 128 2.72 5.64 10.64
N CYS A 129 1.54 6.19 10.95
CA CYS A 129 0.68 6.81 9.94
C CYS A 129 1.12 8.24 9.61
N ALA A 130 1.20 8.55 8.32
CA ALA A 130 1.56 9.86 7.79
C ALA A 130 0.42 10.51 6.97
N ILE A 131 -0.84 10.09 7.17
CA ILE A 131 -1.99 10.49 6.32
C ILE A 131 -2.15 12.02 6.24
N GLY A 132 -1.91 12.75 7.33
CA GLY A 132 -2.02 14.20 7.37
C GLY A 132 -0.87 14.97 6.71
N GLN A 133 0.28 14.34 6.49
CA GLN A 133 1.47 15.02 5.98
C GLN A 133 1.31 15.48 4.52
N SER A 134 0.67 14.68 3.68
CA SER A 134 0.39 15.07 2.29
C SER A 134 -0.56 16.26 2.22
N LEU A 135 -1.56 16.29 3.11
CA LEU A 135 -2.51 17.38 3.20
C LEU A 135 -1.83 18.66 3.68
N ALA A 136 -1.03 18.57 4.75
CA ALA A 136 -0.24 19.69 5.28
C ALA A 136 0.77 20.25 4.26
N ALA A 137 1.31 19.40 3.39
CA ALA A 137 2.22 19.77 2.33
C ALA A 137 1.52 20.30 1.05
N GLY A 138 0.18 20.41 1.03
CA GLY A 138 -0.59 20.85 -0.14
C GLY A 138 -0.51 19.92 -1.35
N ARG A 139 -0.18 18.64 -1.16
CA ARG A 139 0.00 17.65 -2.25
C ARG A 139 -1.25 16.83 -2.55
N THR A 140 -2.30 17.05 -1.80
CA THR A 140 -3.59 16.38 -1.94
C THR A 140 -4.68 17.25 -1.34
N ILE A 141 -5.94 16.86 -1.53
CA ILE A 141 -7.10 17.52 -0.94
C ILE A 141 -7.75 16.64 0.13
N ALA A 142 -8.47 17.23 1.08
CA ALA A 142 -9.03 16.52 2.24
C ALA A 142 -10.05 15.44 1.85
N ARG A 143 -10.85 15.69 0.84
CA ARG A 143 -11.86 14.74 0.32
C ARG A 143 -11.90 14.83 -1.20
N LYS A 144 -11.83 13.69 -1.88
CA LYS A 144 -12.00 13.57 -3.32
C LYS A 144 -13.46 13.22 -3.62
N THR A 145 -14.05 13.88 -4.62
CA THR A 145 -15.41 13.55 -5.05
C THR A 145 -15.41 12.34 -5.98
N PRO A 146 -16.54 11.62 -6.09
CA PRO A 146 -16.67 10.53 -7.07
C PRO A 146 -16.37 10.97 -8.50
N GLU A 147 -16.79 12.19 -8.89
CA GLU A 147 -16.57 12.76 -10.21
C GLU A 147 -15.08 13.01 -10.47
N GLN A 148 -14.37 13.63 -9.55
CA GLN A 148 -12.91 13.86 -9.63
C GLN A 148 -12.16 12.54 -9.80
N LEU A 149 -12.56 11.50 -9.04
CA LEU A 149 -11.95 10.18 -9.12
C LEU A 149 -12.22 9.48 -10.47
N ALA A 150 -13.43 9.62 -11.00
CA ALA A 150 -13.81 9.10 -12.31
C ALA A 150 -13.01 9.76 -13.46
N GLU A 151 -12.86 11.09 -13.43
CA GLU A 151 -12.05 11.83 -14.41
C GLU A 151 -10.62 11.35 -14.42
N VAL A 152 -9.98 11.29 -13.23
CA VAL A 152 -8.57 10.91 -13.09
C VAL A 152 -8.37 9.44 -13.47
N ALA A 153 -9.25 8.53 -13.04
CA ALA A 153 -9.15 7.11 -13.37
C ALA A 153 -9.20 6.88 -14.89
N ARG A 154 -10.15 7.53 -15.58
CA ARG A 154 -10.26 7.46 -17.04
C ARG A 154 -9.00 7.98 -17.72
N ALA A 155 -8.50 9.14 -17.32
CA ALA A 155 -7.29 9.71 -17.90
C ALA A 155 -6.06 8.82 -17.66
N ALA A 156 -5.88 8.29 -16.45
CA ALA A 156 -4.77 7.41 -16.10
C ALA A 156 -4.76 6.11 -16.93
N VAL A 157 -5.93 5.51 -17.17
CA VAL A 157 -6.05 4.34 -18.06
C VAL A 157 -5.70 4.69 -19.51
N LEU A 158 -6.30 5.76 -20.04
CA LEU A 158 -6.14 6.12 -21.46
C LEU A 158 -4.74 6.65 -21.80
N LEU A 159 -4.14 7.40 -20.88
CA LEU A 159 -2.85 8.06 -21.14
C LEU A 159 -1.67 7.23 -20.69
N ASP A 160 -1.77 6.54 -19.54
CA ASP A 160 -0.63 5.90 -18.89
C ASP A 160 -0.80 4.38 -18.71
N GLY A 161 -1.90 3.80 -19.22
CA GLY A 161 -2.09 2.36 -19.28
C GLY A 161 -2.26 1.70 -17.92
N VAL A 162 -2.83 2.42 -16.94
CA VAL A 162 -3.13 1.88 -15.60
C VAL A 162 -4.01 0.64 -15.71
N LYS A 163 -3.71 -0.39 -14.92
CA LYS A 163 -4.35 -1.71 -14.97
C LYS A 163 -5.33 -1.98 -13.84
N HIS A 164 -5.13 -1.38 -12.69
CA HIS A 164 -6.03 -1.49 -11.53
C HIS A 164 -5.85 -0.30 -10.58
N MET A 165 -6.78 -0.17 -9.65
CA MET A 165 -6.82 0.96 -8.72
C MET A 165 -6.90 0.50 -7.26
N VAL A 166 -6.31 1.31 -6.38
CA VAL A 166 -6.44 1.19 -4.92
C VAL A 166 -7.11 2.45 -4.38
N LEU A 167 -8.27 2.28 -3.75
CA LEU A 167 -9.00 3.30 -3.02
C LEU A 167 -8.83 3.05 -1.53
N THR A 168 -8.11 3.91 -0.83
CA THR A 168 -8.02 3.89 0.63
C THR A 168 -8.86 4.98 1.24
N THR A 169 -9.19 4.89 2.51
CA THR A 169 -9.83 5.96 3.26
C THR A 169 -9.25 6.10 4.66
N GLY A 170 -9.07 7.33 5.13
CA GLY A 170 -8.98 7.57 6.55
C GLY A 170 -10.33 7.21 7.21
N THR A 171 -10.32 6.82 8.48
CA THR A 171 -11.52 6.38 9.19
C THR A 171 -12.36 7.58 9.60
N PRO A 172 -13.60 7.74 9.07
CA PRO A 172 -14.55 8.74 9.54
C PRO A 172 -15.18 8.34 10.90
N PRO A 173 -15.89 9.23 11.58
CA PRO A 173 -16.58 8.92 12.84
C PRO A 173 -17.90 8.15 12.65
N SER A 174 -18.08 7.45 11.53
CA SER A 174 -19.27 6.67 11.21
C SER A 174 -19.03 5.15 11.39
N SER A 175 -20.09 4.42 11.66
CA SER A 175 -20.06 2.96 11.88
C SER A 175 -19.73 2.16 10.63
N ASP A 176 -19.87 2.76 9.46
CA ASP A 176 -19.49 2.17 8.16
C ASP A 176 -18.00 2.23 7.88
N ARG A 177 -17.22 2.92 8.72
CA ARG A 177 -15.75 3.08 8.61
C ARG A 177 -15.30 3.60 7.24
N GLY A 178 -16.16 4.34 6.53
CA GLY A 178 -15.89 4.88 5.20
C GLY A 178 -16.33 4.00 4.04
N ALA A 179 -17.06 2.92 4.30
CA ALA A 179 -17.56 2.02 3.25
C ALA A 179 -18.48 2.74 2.25
N GLN A 180 -19.35 3.65 2.70
CA GLN A 180 -20.23 4.42 1.81
C GLN A 180 -19.42 5.29 0.83
N ILE A 181 -18.42 6.02 1.33
CA ILE A 181 -17.56 6.88 0.49
C ILE A 181 -16.83 6.05 -0.57
N LEU A 182 -16.36 4.86 -0.21
CA LEU A 182 -15.69 3.94 -1.13
C LEU A 182 -16.67 3.39 -2.18
N CYS A 183 -17.92 3.06 -1.78
CA CYS A 183 -18.97 2.62 -2.70
C CYS A 183 -19.29 3.69 -3.75
N ASP A 184 -19.53 4.93 -3.32
CA ASP A 184 -19.86 6.05 -4.20
C ASP A 184 -18.72 6.30 -5.20
N SER A 185 -17.48 6.27 -4.71
CA SER A 185 -16.28 6.44 -5.53
C SER A 185 -16.13 5.32 -6.56
N ALA A 186 -16.26 4.07 -6.14
CA ALA A 186 -16.13 2.92 -7.03
C ALA A 186 -17.22 2.90 -8.11
N PHE A 187 -18.46 3.21 -7.75
CA PHE A 187 -19.58 3.30 -8.68
C PHE A 187 -19.31 4.33 -9.80
N ALA A 188 -18.85 5.54 -9.43
CA ALA A 188 -18.53 6.57 -10.41
C ALA A 188 -17.34 6.21 -11.30
N ILE A 189 -16.29 5.62 -10.74
CA ILE A 189 -15.14 5.15 -11.52
C ILE A 189 -15.55 4.08 -12.51
N ARG A 190 -16.32 3.07 -12.09
CA ARG A 190 -16.79 1.97 -12.96
C ARG A 190 -17.72 2.44 -14.06
N ALA A 191 -18.49 3.49 -13.81
CA ALA A 191 -19.31 4.13 -14.86
C ALA A 191 -18.46 4.85 -15.93
N ALA A 192 -17.26 5.33 -15.57
CA ALA A 192 -16.39 6.09 -16.46
C ALA A 192 -15.37 5.22 -17.20
N VAL A 193 -14.90 4.12 -16.60
CA VAL A 193 -13.84 3.27 -17.15
C VAL A 193 -13.89 1.85 -16.59
N ASP A 194 -13.58 0.85 -17.40
CA ASP A 194 -13.43 -0.54 -16.92
C ASP A 194 -12.05 -0.71 -16.28
N LEU A 195 -12.01 -0.57 -14.95
CA LEU A 195 -10.79 -0.63 -14.15
C LEU A 195 -11.06 -1.45 -12.88
N PRO A 196 -10.35 -2.56 -12.63
CA PRO A 196 -10.48 -3.32 -11.39
C PRO A 196 -10.08 -2.48 -10.16
N ILE A 197 -10.90 -2.56 -9.09
CA ILE A 197 -10.77 -1.71 -7.90
C ILE A 197 -10.58 -2.54 -6.64
N GLN A 198 -9.55 -2.20 -5.85
CA GLN A 198 -9.47 -2.58 -4.44
C GLN A 198 -9.92 -1.42 -3.58
N ALA A 199 -10.85 -1.66 -2.65
CA ALA A 199 -11.15 -0.75 -1.54
C ALA A 199 -10.38 -1.15 -0.27
N GLN A 200 -10.00 -0.16 0.55
CA GLN A 200 -9.31 -0.39 1.81
C GLN A 200 -9.91 0.48 2.90
N CYS A 201 -10.43 -0.15 3.96
CA CYS A 201 -10.97 0.50 5.16
C CYS A 201 -10.80 -0.39 6.40
N GLU A 202 -11.07 0.14 7.59
CA GLU A 202 -11.28 -0.69 8.77
C GLU A 202 -12.57 -1.53 8.59
N PRO A 203 -12.70 -2.68 9.29
CA PRO A 203 -13.94 -3.45 9.25
C PRO A 203 -15.15 -2.57 9.62
N PRO A 204 -16.17 -2.43 8.77
CA PRO A 204 -17.42 -1.80 9.14
C PRO A 204 -18.07 -2.50 10.32
N ASP A 205 -18.86 -1.80 11.11
CA ASP A 205 -19.57 -2.41 12.26
C ASP A 205 -20.70 -3.39 11.81
N ASP A 206 -21.14 -3.32 10.53
CA ASP A 206 -22.16 -4.15 9.93
C ASP A 206 -21.63 -4.83 8.65
N ASP A 207 -21.60 -6.15 8.63
CA ASP A 207 -21.08 -6.96 7.52
C ASP A 207 -21.91 -6.84 6.23
N ARG A 208 -23.15 -6.32 6.28
CA ARG A 208 -23.94 -6.02 5.07
C ARG A 208 -23.26 -5.02 4.13
N TRP A 209 -22.30 -4.25 4.62
CA TRP A 209 -21.48 -3.37 3.80
C TRP A 209 -20.67 -4.12 2.76
N PHE A 210 -20.20 -5.34 3.02
CA PHE A 210 -19.42 -6.11 2.04
C PHE A 210 -20.21 -6.40 0.76
N ALA A 211 -21.47 -6.76 0.89
CA ALA A 211 -22.34 -6.95 -0.28
C ALA A 211 -22.58 -5.63 -1.06
N ARG A 212 -22.76 -4.51 -0.36
CA ARG A 212 -22.91 -3.19 -0.99
C ARG A 212 -21.63 -2.75 -1.71
N MET A 213 -20.46 -2.95 -1.10
CA MET A 213 -19.16 -2.69 -1.71
C MET A 213 -18.98 -3.51 -2.99
N LYS A 214 -19.33 -4.79 -2.96
CA LYS A 214 -19.29 -5.65 -4.15
C LYS A 214 -20.23 -5.16 -5.25
N ALA A 215 -21.45 -4.80 -4.91
CA ALA A 215 -22.46 -4.28 -5.84
C ALA A 215 -22.08 -2.92 -6.45
N SER A 216 -21.26 -2.10 -5.76
CA SER A 216 -20.78 -0.82 -6.28
C SER A 216 -19.60 -0.95 -7.27
N GLY A 217 -19.13 -2.17 -7.55
CA GLY A 217 -18.06 -2.44 -8.51
C GLY A 217 -16.67 -2.59 -7.89
N ILE A 218 -16.56 -2.74 -6.57
CA ILE A 218 -15.31 -3.10 -5.90
C ILE A 218 -15.03 -4.59 -6.14
N ASP A 219 -13.84 -4.91 -6.65
CA ASP A 219 -13.42 -6.26 -6.99
C ASP A 219 -12.76 -7.00 -5.84
N THR A 220 -11.98 -6.28 -5.02
CA THR A 220 -11.20 -6.81 -3.91
C THR A 220 -11.25 -5.89 -2.70
N LEU A 221 -11.01 -6.44 -1.51
CA LEU A 221 -11.08 -5.68 -0.26
C LEU A 221 -9.80 -5.85 0.55
N GLY A 222 -9.30 -4.76 1.13
CA GLY A 222 -8.22 -4.73 2.11
C GLY A 222 -8.72 -4.26 3.47
N MET A 223 -8.47 -5.03 4.52
CA MET A 223 -8.67 -4.63 5.92
C MET A 223 -7.39 -4.97 6.68
N HIS A 224 -6.68 -3.94 7.19
CA HIS A 224 -5.29 -4.11 7.59
C HIS A 224 -5.14 -4.38 9.10
N LEU A 225 -4.54 -5.52 9.43
CA LEU A 225 -4.15 -5.86 10.81
C LEU A 225 -2.94 -5.04 11.26
N GLU A 226 -1.98 -4.86 10.38
CA GLU A 226 -0.74 -4.09 10.55
C GLU A 226 0.19 -4.67 11.63
N VAL A 227 -0.29 -4.86 12.86
CA VAL A 227 0.41 -5.48 13.98
C VAL A 227 -0.43 -6.65 14.50
N VAL A 228 0.19 -7.79 14.76
CA VAL A 228 -0.55 -9.03 15.06
C VAL A 228 -0.60 -9.37 16.55
N THR A 229 0.41 -8.98 17.33
CA THR A 229 0.43 -9.22 18.78
C THR A 229 -0.42 -8.18 19.51
N PRO A 230 -1.43 -8.57 20.35
CA PRO A 230 -2.34 -7.63 20.99
C PRO A 230 -1.66 -6.51 21.79
N ALA A 231 -0.63 -6.85 22.59
CA ALA A 231 0.11 -5.86 23.38
C ALA A 231 0.89 -4.85 22.51
N LEU A 232 1.39 -5.27 21.33
CA LEU A 232 2.03 -4.38 20.37
C LEU A 232 1.01 -3.52 19.67
N ARG A 233 -0.15 -4.09 19.31
CA ARG A 233 -1.24 -3.36 18.67
C ARG A 233 -1.73 -2.22 19.57
N GLU A 234 -1.98 -2.47 20.85
CA GLU A 234 -2.39 -1.44 21.82
C GLU A 234 -1.39 -0.27 21.86
N ARG A 235 -0.11 -0.55 21.74
CA ARG A 235 0.96 0.45 21.79
C ARG A 235 1.15 1.21 20.47
N ILE A 236 1.02 0.53 19.32
CA ILE A 236 1.42 1.06 18.01
C ILE A 236 0.21 1.55 17.19
N ASN A 237 -0.89 0.82 17.25
CA ASN A 237 -2.09 1.04 16.47
C ASN A 237 -3.32 0.75 17.36
N PRO A 238 -3.58 1.59 18.38
CA PRO A 238 -4.61 1.34 19.37
C PRO A 238 -5.98 1.13 18.73
N PRO A 239 -6.67 0.02 19.03
CA PRO A 239 -7.94 -0.29 18.39
C PRO A 239 -9.08 0.62 18.87
N ASN A 240 -10.11 0.77 18.04
CA ASN A 240 -11.33 1.49 18.42
C ASN A 240 -12.43 0.55 18.97
N THR A 241 -12.21 -0.76 18.91
CA THR A 241 -13.15 -1.79 19.36
C THR A 241 -12.63 -2.52 20.58
N PRO A 242 -13.50 -3.02 21.49
CA PRO A 242 -13.07 -3.76 22.69
C PRO A 242 -12.33 -5.07 22.38
N ASP A 243 -12.71 -5.75 21.29
CA ASP A 243 -12.08 -6.98 20.82
C ASP A 243 -11.77 -6.87 19.31
N PRO A 244 -10.65 -6.23 18.96
CA PRO A 244 -10.31 -5.98 17.56
C PRO A 244 -9.96 -7.28 16.82
N ASP A 245 -9.37 -8.25 17.49
CA ASP A 245 -8.91 -9.48 16.85
C ASP A 245 -10.10 -10.33 16.41
N SER A 246 -11.09 -10.53 17.29
CA SER A 246 -12.34 -11.20 16.93
C SER A 246 -13.07 -10.45 15.80
N ARG A 247 -13.21 -9.12 15.91
CA ARG A 247 -13.89 -8.33 14.87
C ARG A 247 -13.22 -8.43 13.50
N TYR A 248 -11.88 -8.41 13.43
CA TYR A 248 -11.18 -8.58 12.16
C TYR A 248 -11.39 -9.98 11.57
N MET A 249 -11.29 -11.04 12.38
CA MET A 249 -11.46 -12.41 11.89
C MET A 249 -12.89 -12.68 11.41
N GLU A 250 -13.90 -12.16 12.12
CA GLU A 250 -15.31 -12.21 11.67
C GLU A 250 -15.52 -11.47 10.35
N ALA A 251 -14.98 -10.25 10.25
CA ALA A 251 -15.05 -9.43 9.04
C ALA A 251 -14.36 -10.10 7.85
N PHE A 252 -13.19 -10.70 8.05
CA PHE A 252 -12.51 -11.45 7.00
C PHE A 252 -13.36 -12.62 6.48
N LYS A 253 -13.93 -13.40 7.39
CA LYS A 253 -14.82 -14.51 7.03
C LYS A 253 -16.03 -14.03 6.22
N ALA A 254 -16.70 -12.98 6.68
CA ALA A 254 -17.85 -12.39 5.98
C ALA A 254 -17.47 -11.79 4.62
N ALA A 255 -16.32 -11.09 4.55
CA ALA A 255 -15.83 -10.50 3.31
C ALA A 255 -15.42 -11.56 2.28
N VAL A 256 -14.75 -12.64 2.69
CA VAL A 256 -14.39 -13.75 1.79
C VAL A 256 -15.63 -14.43 1.21
N ALA A 257 -16.71 -14.57 1.99
CA ALA A 257 -17.97 -15.11 1.50
C ALA A 257 -18.58 -14.27 0.35
N VAL A 258 -18.30 -12.97 0.32
CA VAL A 258 -18.82 -12.03 -0.70
C VAL A 258 -17.85 -11.85 -1.87
N PHE A 259 -16.56 -11.62 -1.59
CA PHE A 259 -15.54 -11.29 -2.59
C PHE A 259 -14.90 -12.52 -3.20
N GLY A 260 -14.88 -13.63 -2.48
CA GLY A 260 -14.24 -14.87 -2.86
C GLY A 260 -12.84 -15.04 -2.27
N ARG A 261 -12.39 -16.29 -2.28
CA ARG A 261 -11.03 -16.68 -1.81
C ARG A 261 -9.96 -15.93 -2.58
N GLY A 262 -8.98 -15.37 -1.86
CA GLY A 262 -7.87 -14.60 -2.43
C GLY A 262 -8.22 -13.16 -2.82
N GLN A 263 -9.50 -12.75 -2.77
CA GLN A 263 -9.90 -11.38 -3.12
C GLN A 263 -10.02 -10.45 -1.90
N VAL A 264 -9.76 -10.97 -0.71
CA VAL A 264 -9.63 -10.21 0.54
C VAL A 264 -8.19 -10.29 1.01
N SER A 265 -7.62 -9.19 1.41
CA SER A 265 -6.21 -9.11 1.84
C SER A 265 -6.04 -8.28 3.11
N THR A 266 -4.92 -8.49 3.79
CA THR A 266 -4.51 -7.66 4.92
C THR A 266 -3.04 -7.30 4.82
N TYR A 267 -2.67 -6.08 5.24
CA TYR A 267 -1.28 -5.71 5.48
C TYR A 267 -0.84 -6.16 6.86
N ILE A 268 0.39 -6.67 6.93
CA ILE A 268 1.12 -6.90 8.17
C ILE A 268 2.48 -6.19 8.03
N LEU A 269 2.77 -5.27 8.95
CA LEU A 269 4.00 -4.47 8.96
C LEU A 269 5.08 -5.21 9.75
N ALA A 270 5.92 -5.95 9.06
CA ALA A 270 7.02 -6.68 9.67
C ALA A 270 8.12 -5.73 10.17
N GLY A 271 8.60 -5.91 11.39
CA GLY A 271 9.64 -5.08 11.99
C GLY A 271 9.19 -4.17 13.13
N LEU A 272 7.90 -4.17 13.47
CA LEU A 272 7.35 -3.36 14.57
C LEU A 272 7.43 -4.04 15.95
N GLY A 273 8.03 -5.25 16.02
CA GLY A 273 8.22 -6.02 17.24
C GLY A 273 7.52 -7.37 17.25
N ASP A 274 6.64 -7.67 16.30
CA ASP A 274 6.10 -9.01 16.13
C ASP A 274 7.21 -9.98 15.71
N SER A 275 7.22 -11.18 16.31
CA SER A 275 8.15 -12.23 15.90
C SER A 275 7.74 -12.87 14.57
N ALA A 276 8.69 -13.45 13.85
CA ALA A 276 8.41 -14.20 12.63
C ALA A 276 7.39 -15.33 12.89
N ALA A 277 7.48 -16.01 14.02
CA ALA A 277 6.54 -17.06 14.42
C ALA A 277 5.11 -16.52 14.58
N ALA A 278 4.93 -15.37 15.23
CA ALA A 278 3.61 -14.74 15.41
C ALA A 278 3.00 -14.34 14.06
N ILE A 279 3.79 -13.71 13.17
CA ILE A 279 3.36 -13.34 11.82
C ILE A 279 2.94 -14.58 11.02
N LEU A 280 3.72 -15.66 11.06
CA LEU A 280 3.43 -16.90 10.33
C LEU A 280 2.21 -17.63 10.89
N THR A 281 1.98 -17.57 12.21
CA THR A 281 0.80 -18.18 12.84
C THR A 281 -0.48 -17.52 12.36
N ILE A 282 -0.60 -16.20 12.49
CA ILE A 282 -1.79 -15.49 11.99
C ILE A 282 -1.94 -15.59 10.47
N SER A 283 -0.84 -15.61 9.73
CA SER A 283 -0.87 -15.79 8.27
C SER A 283 -1.46 -17.13 7.86
N ARG A 284 -1.19 -18.20 8.61
CA ARG A 284 -1.81 -19.52 8.37
C ARG A 284 -3.33 -19.47 8.57
N GLU A 285 -3.80 -18.89 9.67
CA GLU A 285 -5.22 -18.72 9.94
C GLU A 285 -5.93 -17.91 8.85
N LEU A 286 -5.29 -16.81 8.40
CA LEU A 286 -5.80 -15.98 7.30
C LEU A 286 -5.88 -16.77 5.98
N ILE A 287 -4.87 -17.55 5.65
CA ILE A 287 -4.82 -18.40 4.44
C ILE A 287 -5.93 -19.46 4.48
N GLU A 288 -6.18 -20.06 5.63
CA GLU A 288 -7.28 -21.03 5.83
C GLU A 288 -8.64 -20.38 5.57
N LEU A 289 -8.85 -19.14 6.03
CA LEU A 289 -10.05 -18.36 5.72
C LEU A 289 -10.14 -17.93 4.24
N GLY A 290 -9.05 -17.98 3.48
CA GLY A 290 -8.99 -17.50 2.10
C GLY A 290 -8.60 -16.03 1.96
N VAL A 291 -8.04 -15.43 3.00
CA VAL A 291 -7.48 -14.08 3.00
C VAL A 291 -6.01 -14.13 2.59
N TYR A 292 -5.58 -13.19 1.75
CA TYR A 292 -4.18 -13.06 1.35
C TYR A 292 -3.40 -12.17 2.36
N PRO A 293 -2.51 -12.73 3.18
CA PRO A 293 -1.66 -11.96 4.10
C PRO A 293 -0.51 -11.31 3.34
N PHE A 294 -0.58 -10.01 3.14
CA PHE A 294 0.46 -9.26 2.45
C PHE A 294 1.43 -8.66 3.47
N VAL A 295 2.52 -9.38 3.75
CA VAL A 295 3.55 -8.95 4.69
C VAL A 295 4.54 -8.03 3.99
N VAL A 296 4.71 -6.83 4.52
CA VAL A 296 5.60 -5.79 3.99
C VAL A 296 6.61 -5.36 5.06
N PRO A 297 7.83 -4.95 4.69
CA PRO A 297 8.75 -4.36 5.64
C PRO A 297 8.18 -3.04 6.17
N PHE A 298 8.26 -2.83 7.48
CA PHE A 298 8.01 -1.51 8.05
C PHE A 298 9.06 -0.52 7.54
N VAL A 299 8.60 0.66 7.14
CA VAL A 299 9.47 1.75 6.73
C VAL A 299 9.21 2.96 7.60
N PRO A 300 10.23 3.45 8.34
CA PRO A 300 10.11 4.65 9.14
C PRO A 300 9.89 5.86 8.24
N ILE A 301 8.80 6.59 8.48
CA ILE A 301 8.43 7.77 7.69
C ILE A 301 8.74 9.01 8.53
N SER A 302 9.49 9.96 7.95
CA SER A 302 9.82 11.22 8.60
C SER A 302 8.57 11.97 9.06
N GLY A 303 8.60 12.51 10.29
CA GLY A 303 7.49 13.24 10.91
C GLY A 303 6.43 12.34 11.53
N THR A 304 6.63 11.02 11.58
CA THR A 304 5.78 10.10 12.37
C THR A 304 6.41 9.80 13.72
N PRO A 305 5.63 9.33 14.72
CA PRO A 305 6.19 8.91 16.01
C PRO A 305 7.21 7.76 15.93
N LEU A 306 7.27 7.06 14.80
CA LEU A 306 8.21 5.96 14.54
C LEU A 306 9.27 6.31 13.49
N GLU A 307 9.57 7.59 13.27
CA GLU A 307 10.58 8.00 12.28
C GLU A 307 11.99 7.47 12.57
N ASP A 308 12.32 7.28 13.85
CA ASP A 308 13.61 6.74 14.31
C ASP A 308 13.58 5.22 14.58
N HIS A 309 12.43 4.57 14.37
CA HIS A 309 12.34 3.12 14.58
C HIS A 309 13.11 2.39 13.47
N PRO A 310 13.97 1.40 13.81
CA PRO A 310 14.74 0.69 12.80
C PRO A 310 13.85 -0.07 11.82
N ALA A 311 14.19 -0.02 10.54
CA ALA A 311 13.61 -0.89 9.54
C ALA A 311 13.99 -2.37 9.84
N PRO A 312 13.15 -3.36 9.44
CA PRO A 312 13.48 -4.78 9.62
C PRO A 312 14.70 -5.16 8.80
N THR A 313 15.54 -6.07 9.34
CA THR A 313 16.69 -6.57 8.59
C THR A 313 16.24 -7.45 7.42
N PRO A 314 17.04 -7.56 6.36
CA PRO A 314 16.77 -8.48 5.24
C PRO A 314 16.62 -9.93 5.69
N GLU A 315 17.40 -10.36 6.69
CA GLU A 315 17.36 -11.71 7.27
C GLU A 315 16.01 -11.97 7.97
N PHE A 316 15.54 -11.01 8.76
CA PHE A 316 14.22 -11.09 9.38
C PHE A 316 13.13 -11.16 8.30
N MET A 317 13.16 -10.31 7.28
CA MET A 317 12.19 -10.37 6.20
C MET A 317 12.20 -11.71 5.47
N LYS A 318 13.38 -12.27 5.16
CA LYS A 318 13.51 -13.60 4.55
C LYS A 318 12.93 -14.70 5.44
N SER A 319 13.15 -14.63 6.77
CA SER A 319 12.63 -15.61 7.72
C SER A 319 11.09 -15.63 7.78
N VAL A 320 10.44 -14.56 7.36
CA VAL A 320 8.97 -14.48 7.26
C VAL A 320 8.50 -14.79 5.83
N LEU A 321 9.05 -14.11 4.83
CA LEU A 321 8.52 -14.17 3.45
C LEU A 321 8.72 -15.52 2.78
N GLN A 322 9.84 -16.21 3.04
CA GLN A 322 10.12 -17.50 2.42
C GLN A 322 9.15 -18.61 2.89
N PRO A 323 8.92 -18.82 4.22
CA PRO A 323 7.91 -19.79 4.65
C PRO A 323 6.49 -19.37 4.26
N LEU A 324 6.19 -18.06 4.30
CA LEU A 324 4.87 -17.55 3.91
C LEU A 324 4.57 -17.80 2.43
N GLY A 325 5.53 -17.57 1.53
CA GLY A 325 5.38 -17.88 0.12
C GLY A 325 5.08 -19.37 -0.13
N ALA A 326 5.80 -20.27 0.56
CA ALA A 326 5.53 -21.70 0.50
C ALA A 326 4.11 -22.05 1.01
N MET A 327 3.65 -21.42 2.10
CA MET A 327 2.28 -21.60 2.62
C MET A 327 1.23 -21.14 1.62
N LEU A 328 1.42 -19.99 0.98
CA LEU A 328 0.53 -19.45 -0.04
C LEU A 328 0.43 -20.38 -1.24
N SER A 329 1.57 -20.87 -1.74
CA SER A 329 1.64 -21.80 -2.86
C SER A 329 0.94 -23.13 -2.54
N ALA A 330 1.19 -23.69 -1.36
CA ALA A 330 0.53 -24.92 -0.91
C ALA A 330 -0.99 -24.79 -0.78
N ALA A 331 -1.48 -23.57 -0.45
CA ALA A 331 -2.89 -23.27 -0.33
C ALA A 331 -3.55 -22.83 -1.64
N GLY A 332 -2.79 -22.74 -2.74
CA GLY A 332 -3.29 -22.24 -4.03
C GLY A 332 -3.75 -20.78 -3.99
N LEU A 333 -3.18 -19.98 -3.09
CA LEU A 333 -3.38 -18.53 -3.04
C LEU A 333 -2.18 -17.84 -3.69
N ARG A 334 -2.41 -17.15 -4.80
CA ARG A 334 -1.34 -16.48 -5.54
C ARG A 334 -1.66 -15.00 -5.74
N SER A 335 -0.65 -14.17 -5.66
CA SER A 335 -0.75 -12.74 -5.98
C SER A 335 -1.28 -12.48 -7.39
N SER A 336 -0.94 -13.33 -8.37
CA SER A 336 -1.41 -13.27 -9.75
C SER A 336 -2.92 -13.44 -9.92
N ASP A 337 -3.59 -14.12 -9.00
CA ASP A 337 -5.02 -14.42 -9.06
C ASP A 337 -5.88 -13.31 -8.43
N ILE A 338 -5.25 -12.35 -7.79
CA ILE A 338 -5.91 -11.18 -7.19
C ILE A 338 -6.27 -10.18 -8.29
N LYS A 339 -7.53 -9.74 -8.33
CA LYS A 339 -8.03 -8.88 -9.42
C LYS A 339 -7.49 -7.46 -9.36
N ALA A 340 -7.30 -6.90 -8.16
CA ALA A 340 -6.81 -5.54 -7.94
C ALA A 340 -6.11 -5.40 -6.60
N GLY A 341 -5.33 -4.37 -6.43
CA GLY A 341 -4.82 -3.93 -5.14
C GLY A 341 -3.41 -4.35 -4.81
N CYS A 342 -3.06 -4.21 -3.53
CA CYS A 342 -1.69 -4.31 -3.06
C CYS A 342 -1.10 -5.71 -3.21
N GLY A 343 -1.87 -6.77 -2.96
CA GLY A 343 -1.43 -8.16 -3.17
C GLY A 343 -1.10 -8.45 -4.64
N ARG A 344 -1.94 -7.96 -5.58
CA ARG A 344 -1.67 -8.05 -7.02
C ARG A 344 -0.46 -7.20 -7.43
N CYS A 345 -0.37 -5.98 -6.93
CA CYS A 345 0.73 -5.06 -7.23
C CYS A 345 2.08 -5.63 -6.80
N GLY A 346 2.16 -6.19 -5.60
CA GLY A 346 3.37 -6.80 -5.05
C GLY A 346 4.52 -5.83 -4.75
N ALA A 347 4.48 -4.59 -5.22
CA ALA A 347 5.64 -3.70 -5.22
C ALA A 347 6.19 -3.33 -3.83
N CYS A 348 5.35 -3.37 -2.78
CA CYS A 348 5.77 -3.05 -1.41
C CYS A 348 6.42 -4.22 -0.66
N SER A 349 6.41 -5.42 -1.24
CA SER A 349 7.01 -6.64 -0.67
C SER A 349 7.58 -7.52 -1.78
N SER A 350 8.65 -8.24 -1.48
CA SER A 350 9.15 -9.29 -2.37
C SER A 350 8.45 -10.65 -2.18
N LEU A 351 7.29 -10.68 -1.50
CA LEU A 351 6.56 -11.91 -1.17
C LEU A 351 6.25 -12.76 -2.41
N SER A 352 5.80 -12.14 -3.50
CA SER A 352 5.47 -12.83 -4.74
C SER A 352 6.66 -13.61 -5.34
N SER A 353 7.90 -13.19 -5.06
CA SER A 353 9.11 -13.92 -5.49
C SER A 353 9.33 -15.25 -4.75
N TYR A 354 8.58 -15.51 -3.68
CA TYR A 354 8.62 -16.73 -2.89
C TYR A 354 7.38 -17.61 -3.10
N GLU A 355 6.43 -17.21 -3.95
CA GLU A 355 5.24 -17.98 -4.34
C GLU A 355 5.61 -18.95 -5.49
N VAL A 356 6.40 -19.98 -5.21
CA VAL A 356 6.89 -20.97 -6.20
C VAL A 356 6.23 -22.32 -6.05
#